data_dfbf60020ddb9919f4bd15665824e47f
#
_entry.id   dfbf60020ddb9919f4bd15665824e47f
#
_cell.length_a   1.000
_cell.length_b   1.000
_cell.length_c   1.000
_cell.angle_alpha   90.00
_cell.angle_beta   90.00
_cell.angle_gamma   90.00
#
_symmetry.space_group_name_H-M   'P 1'
#
loop_
_entity.id
_entity.type
_entity.pdbx_description
1 polymer ?
#
loop_
_entity_poly.entity_id
_entity_poly.type
_entity_poly.pdbx_seq_one_letter_code
_entity_poly.pdbx_strand_id
1 'polypeptide(L)'
;MQSTIETFRALESDGLVRLRAFPETDSWFDVYGEPDSAQERQEIIDQIEQNGCWFVVSEFYADGQWHHTDSVSMCVYSRPLDPAENCYVEDLMRSAVHALEMQSRRRADLID
;
A
#
# COMPACT_ATOMS: atom_id res chain seq x y z
N MET A 1 -15.59 4.61 18.63
CA MET A 1 -15.34 4.72 17.17
C MET A 1 -14.08 3.93 16.82
N GLN A 2 -14.17 3.04 15.83
CA GLN A 2 -13.00 2.27 15.40
C GLN A 2 -12.04 3.14 14.60
N SER A 3 -10.74 2.91 14.78
CA SER A 3 -9.73 3.53 13.94
C SER A 3 -9.75 2.90 12.55
N THR A 4 -9.13 3.57 11.57
CA THR A 4 -8.96 3.04 10.21
C THR A 4 -8.26 1.68 10.24
N ILE A 5 -7.23 1.55 11.07
CA ILE A 5 -6.45 0.30 11.18
C ILE A 5 -7.34 -0.83 11.72
N GLU A 6 -8.12 -0.56 12.77
CA GLU A 6 -9.03 -1.56 13.35
C GLU A 6 -10.08 -2.01 12.34
N THR A 7 -10.70 -1.07 11.63
CA THR A 7 -11.69 -1.36 10.61
C THR A 7 -11.07 -2.20 9.48
N PHE A 8 -9.90 -1.79 9.00
CA PHE A 8 -9.19 -2.54 7.96
C PHE A 8 -8.87 -3.96 8.41
N ARG A 9 -8.35 -4.13 9.63
CA ARG A 9 -7.98 -5.46 10.14
C ARG A 9 -9.19 -6.39 10.27
N ALA A 10 -10.34 -5.87 10.67
CA ALA A 10 -11.57 -6.65 10.73
C ALA A 10 -11.99 -7.12 9.31
N LEU A 11 -11.96 -6.21 8.33
CA LEU A 11 -12.30 -6.53 6.96
C LEU A 11 -11.26 -7.46 6.29
N GLU A 12 -10.00 -7.30 6.64
CA GLU A 12 -8.92 -8.19 6.17
C GLU A 12 -9.14 -9.61 6.70
N SER A 13 -9.51 -9.74 7.97
CA SER A 13 -9.83 -11.03 8.58
C SER A 13 -11.01 -11.71 7.88
N ASP A 14 -11.98 -10.91 7.40
CA ASP A 14 -13.13 -11.40 6.64
C ASP A 14 -12.80 -11.67 5.15
N GLY A 15 -11.58 -11.41 4.73
CA GLY A 15 -11.16 -11.63 3.35
C GLY A 15 -11.66 -10.60 2.35
N LEU A 16 -12.00 -9.40 2.80
CA LEU A 16 -12.61 -8.36 1.98
C LEU A 16 -11.67 -7.26 1.54
N VAL A 17 -10.57 -7.06 2.24
CA VAL A 17 -9.52 -6.09 1.88
C VAL A 17 -8.15 -6.71 2.12
N ARG A 18 -7.13 -6.18 1.47
CA ARG A 18 -5.74 -6.59 1.70
C ARG A 18 -4.76 -5.53 1.24
N LEU A 19 -3.56 -5.60 1.81
CA LEU A 19 -2.38 -4.92 1.27
C LEU A 19 -1.41 -5.98 0.76
N ARG A 20 -0.72 -5.66 -0.32
CA ARG A 20 0.34 -6.51 -0.85
C ARG A 20 1.58 -5.69 -1.15
N ALA A 21 2.76 -6.25 -0.89
CA ALA A 21 4.02 -5.63 -1.21
C ALA A 21 4.75 -6.47 -2.24
N PHE A 22 5.24 -5.82 -3.28
CA PHE A 22 6.02 -6.43 -4.34
C PHE A 22 7.39 -5.76 -4.39
N PRO A 23 8.47 -6.51 -4.70
CA PRO A 23 9.76 -5.85 -4.94
C PRO A 23 9.62 -4.82 -6.06
N GLU A 24 10.18 -3.62 -5.82
CA GLU A 24 10.16 -2.55 -6.82
C GLU A 24 11.03 -2.94 -8.01
N THR A 25 10.49 -2.76 -9.23
CA THR A 25 11.21 -3.09 -10.46
C THR A 25 11.95 -1.90 -11.06
N ASP A 26 11.54 -0.66 -10.71
CA ASP A 26 12.19 0.55 -11.20
C ASP A 26 13.37 0.91 -10.31
N SER A 27 14.39 1.52 -10.91
CA SER A 27 15.55 2.02 -10.16
C SER A 27 15.16 3.29 -9.40
N TRP A 28 15.57 3.40 -8.13
CA TRP A 28 15.42 4.61 -7.34
C TRP A 28 15.93 5.85 -8.10
N PHE A 29 17.10 5.73 -8.73
CA PHE A 29 17.74 6.86 -9.41
C PHE A 29 17.06 7.24 -10.73
N ASP A 30 16.35 6.31 -11.35
CA ASP A 30 15.54 6.61 -12.54
C ASP A 30 14.30 7.44 -12.17
N VAL A 31 13.76 7.24 -10.96
CA VAL A 31 12.57 7.95 -10.49
C VAL A 31 12.92 9.30 -9.87
N TYR A 32 13.92 9.34 -9.00
CA TYR A 32 14.29 10.53 -8.23
C TYR A 32 15.52 11.25 -8.74
N GLY A 33 16.25 10.66 -9.71
CA GLY A 33 17.48 11.24 -10.23
C GLY A 33 18.71 10.88 -9.41
N GLU A 34 19.88 11.20 -9.95
CA GLU A 34 21.14 10.97 -9.25
C GLU A 34 21.35 12.04 -8.17
N PRO A 35 21.81 11.66 -6.97
CA PRO A 35 22.15 12.63 -5.93
C PRO A 35 23.42 13.41 -6.28
N ASP A 36 23.66 14.50 -5.54
CA ASP A 36 24.77 15.42 -5.82
C ASP A 36 26.15 14.83 -5.49
N SER A 37 26.22 13.78 -4.67
CA SER A 37 27.48 13.18 -4.26
C SER A 37 27.46 11.66 -4.32
N ALA A 38 28.66 11.08 -4.51
CA ALA A 38 28.83 9.63 -4.47
C ALA A 38 28.51 9.05 -3.08
N GLN A 39 28.75 9.83 -2.04
CA GLN A 39 28.46 9.42 -0.66
C GLN A 39 26.95 9.27 -0.45
N GLU A 40 26.16 10.25 -0.87
CA GLU A 40 24.70 10.19 -0.77
C GLU A 40 24.14 9.00 -1.58
N ARG A 41 24.71 8.77 -2.77
CA ARG A 41 24.31 7.64 -3.62
C ARG A 41 24.53 6.31 -2.90
N GLN A 42 25.67 6.16 -2.27
CA GLN A 42 26.00 4.93 -1.55
C GLN A 42 25.12 4.74 -0.33
N GLU A 43 24.77 5.80 0.40
CA GLU A 43 23.86 5.73 1.54
C GLU A 43 22.47 5.25 1.11
N ILE A 44 21.98 5.72 -0.03
CA ILE A 44 20.69 5.27 -0.60
C ILE A 44 20.76 3.79 -0.96
N ILE A 45 21.83 3.37 -1.64
CA ILE A 45 22.04 1.97 -2.01
C ILE A 45 22.07 1.08 -0.77
N ASP A 46 22.79 1.49 0.26
CA ASP A 46 22.91 0.74 1.51
C ASP A 46 21.55 0.57 2.20
N GLN A 47 20.73 1.62 2.22
CA GLN A 47 19.40 1.56 2.80
C GLN A 47 18.47 0.59 2.01
N ILE A 48 18.54 0.65 0.69
CA ILE A 48 17.76 -0.24 -0.17
C ILE A 48 18.19 -1.70 0.02
N GLU A 49 19.50 -1.95 0.10
CA GLU A 49 20.02 -3.29 0.35
C GLU A 49 19.61 -3.82 1.72
N GLN A 50 19.59 -2.95 2.73
CA GLN A 50 19.22 -3.31 4.10
C GLN A 50 17.74 -3.54 4.26
N ASN A 51 16.89 -2.69 3.68
CA ASN A 51 15.45 -2.65 3.93
C ASN A 51 14.60 -3.19 2.79
N GLY A 52 15.15 -3.25 1.58
CA GLY A 52 14.39 -3.50 0.37
C GLY A 52 13.71 -2.24 -0.13
N CYS A 53 13.27 -2.27 -1.39
CA CYS A 53 12.47 -1.21 -2.00
C CYS A 53 11.22 -1.86 -2.56
N TRP A 54 10.03 -1.37 -2.15
CA TRP A 54 8.78 -2.06 -2.35
C TRP A 54 7.76 -1.20 -3.08
N PHE A 55 6.94 -1.87 -3.87
CA PHE A 55 5.70 -1.33 -4.43
C PHE A 55 4.56 -1.92 -3.62
N VAL A 56 3.77 -1.06 -2.96
CA VAL A 56 2.70 -1.48 -2.04
C VAL A 56 1.36 -1.11 -2.63
N VAL A 57 0.43 -2.06 -2.66
CA VAL A 57 -0.90 -1.87 -3.21
C VAL A 57 -1.96 -2.20 -2.18
N SER A 58 -3.10 -1.50 -2.27
CA SER A 58 -4.29 -1.84 -1.50
C SER A 58 -5.39 -2.33 -2.45
N GLU A 59 -6.15 -3.31 -1.98
CA GLU A 59 -7.16 -3.99 -2.79
C GLU A 59 -8.38 -4.34 -1.95
N PHE A 60 -9.54 -4.42 -2.61
CA PHE A 60 -10.75 -4.96 -2.00
C PHE A 60 -11.33 -6.09 -2.87
N TYR A 61 -12.05 -6.99 -2.23
CA TYR A 61 -12.67 -8.14 -2.91
C TYR A 61 -14.15 -7.86 -3.17
N ALA A 62 -14.57 -7.99 -4.42
CA ALA A 62 -15.97 -7.87 -4.82
C ALA A 62 -16.19 -8.58 -6.15
N ASP A 63 -17.38 -9.12 -6.35
CA ASP A 63 -17.79 -9.75 -7.60
C ASP A 63 -16.87 -10.91 -8.04
N GLY A 64 -16.34 -11.63 -7.07
CA GLY A 64 -15.50 -12.80 -7.30
C GLY A 64 -14.05 -12.49 -7.65
N GLN A 65 -13.60 -11.24 -7.47
CA GLN A 65 -12.23 -10.85 -7.82
C GLN A 65 -11.71 -9.72 -6.92
N TRP A 66 -10.40 -9.58 -6.92
CA TRP A 66 -9.72 -8.47 -6.23
C TRP A 66 -9.63 -7.26 -7.15
N HIS A 67 -9.94 -6.09 -6.59
CA HIS A 67 -9.88 -4.81 -7.28
C HIS A 67 -8.81 -3.93 -6.65
N HIS A 68 -7.96 -3.36 -7.47
CA HIS A 68 -6.95 -2.39 -7.04
C HIS A 68 -7.62 -1.06 -6.64
N THR A 69 -7.19 -0.47 -5.54
CA THR A 69 -7.68 0.84 -5.11
C THR A 69 -6.61 1.93 -5.14
N ASP A 70 -5.44 1.65 -4.60
CA ASP A 70 -4.37 2.65 -4.50
C ASP A 70 -3.02 1.95 -4.41
N SER A 71 -1.96 2.70 -4.65
CA SER A 71 -0.60 2.15 -4.59
C SER A 71 0.41 3.23 -4.25
N VAL A 72 1.53 2.81 -3.66
CA VAL A 72 2.69 3.66 -3.41
C VAL A 72 3.94 2.89 -3.85
N SER A 73 4.77 3.53 -4.66
CA SER A 73 6.04 2.97 -5.11
C SER A 73 7.20 3.49 -4.26
N MET A 74 8.36 2.87 -4.43
CA MET A 74 9.61 3.30 -3.78
C MET A 74 9.54 3.34 -2.25
N CYS A 75 8.90 2.34 -1.65
CA CYS A 75 8.83 2.20 -0.20
C CYS A 75 10.07 1.47 0.32
N VAL A 76 11.00 2.20 0.93
CA VAL A 76 12.24 1.63 1.48
C VAL A 76 12.03 1.37 2.97
N TYR A 77 11.45 0.22 3.28
CA TYR A 77 11.13 -0.20 4.66
C TYR A 77 11.33 -1.70 4.79
N SER A 78 11.88 -2.15 5.91
CA SER A 78 12.05 -3.59 6.17
C SER A 78 10.71 -4.29 6.36
N ARG A 79 9.69 -3.54 6.82
CA ARG A 79 8.32 -4.03 6.98
C ARG A 79 7.36 -3.10 6.24
N PRO A 80 7.26 -3.25 4.91
CA PRO A 80 6.49 -2.30 4.09
C PRO A 80 4.99 -2.31 4.35
N LEU A 81 4.45 -3.34 5.00
CA LEU A 81 3.02 -3.42 5.33
C LEU A 81 2.71 -3.05 6.78
N ASP A 82 3.70 -2.67 7.57
CA ASP A 82 3.52 -2.29 8.96
C ASP A 82 3.26 -0.79 9.07
N PRO A 83 2.08 -0.35 9.58
CA PRO A 83 1.77 1.07 9.69
C PRO A 83 2.67 1.82 10.67
N ALA A 84 3.31 1.12 11.62
CA ALA A 84 4.27 1.74 12.53
C ALA A 84 5.58 2.12 11.83
N GLU A 85 5.91 1.42 10.74
CA GLU A 85 7.16 1.62 10.01
C GLU A 85 6.95 2.42 8.72
N ASN A 86 5.88 2.12 7.97
CA ASN A 86 5.57 2.77 6.70
C ASN A 86 4.36 3.69 6.86
N CYS A 87 4.61 5.02 6.80
CA CYS A 87 3.58 6.04 7.01
C CYS A 87 2.46 6.05 5.96
N TYR A 88 2.67 5.43 4.81
CA TYR A 88 1.66 5.37 3.75
C TYR A 88 0.64 4.25 3.94
N VAL A 89 0.91 3.28 4.82
CA VAL A 89 0.07 2.09 4.99
C VAL A 89 -1.33 2.46 5.47
N GLU A 90 -1.46 3.38 6.41
CA GLU A 90 -2.79 3.78 6.92
C GLU A 90 -3.65 4.41 5.82
N ASP A 91 -3.06 5.24 4.95
CA ASP A 91 -3.77 5.82 3.81
C ASP A 91 -4.21 4.75 2.81
N LEU A 92 -3.35 3.77 2.55
CA LEU A 92 -3.67 2.63 1.69
C LEU A 92 -4.81 1.79 2.27
N MET A 93 -4.80 1.57 3.58
CA MET A 93 -5.89 0.88 4.28
C MET A 93 -7.20 1.65 4.15
N ARG A 94 -7.15 2.96 4.33
CA ARG A 94 -8.33 3.83 4.22
C ARG A 94 -8.92 3.77 2.81
N SER A 95 -8.06 3.76 1.79
CA SER A 95 -8.49 3.67 0.39
C SER A 95 -9.26 2.36 0.12
N ALA A 96 -8.76 1.24 0.64
CA ALA A 96 -9.43 -0.06 0.47
C ALA A 96 -10.78 -0.11 1.18
N VAL A 97 -10.85 0.38 2.42
CA VAL A 97 -12.09 0.43 3.20
C VAL A 97 -13.12 1.30 2.50
N HIS A 98 -12.71 2.49 2.08
CA HIS A 98 -13.60 3.43 1.38
C HIS A 98 -14.14 2.83 0.08
N ALA A 99 -13.28 2.22 -0.72
CA ALA A 99 -13.67 1.60 -1.99
C ALA A 99 -14.69 0.48 -1.78
N LEU A 100 -14.48 -0.35 -0.76
CA LEU A 100 -15.42 -1.42 -0.41
C LEU A 100 -16.78 -0.86 0.02
N GLU A 101 -16.79 0.18 0.85
CA GLU A 101 -18.03 0.85 1.28
C GLU A 101 -18.78 1.44 0.11
N MET A 102 -18.09 2.09 -0.82
CA MET A 102 -18.71 2.67 -2.02
C MET A 102 -19.28 1.59 -2.93
N GLN A 103 -18.61 0.46 -3.06
CA GLN A 103 -19.10 -0.67 -3.83
C GLN A 103 -20.40 -1.24 -3.23
N SER A 104 -20.46 -1.36 -1.91
CA SER A 104 -21.65 -1.83 -1.20
C SER A 104 -22.84 -0.87 -1.39
N ARG A 105 -22.61 0.44 -1.35
CA ARG A 105 -23.63 1.46 -1.59
C ARG A 105 -24.18 1.39 -3.01
N ARG A 106 -23.30 1.22 -4.02
CA ARG A 106 -23.75 1.09 -5.42
C ARG A 106 -24.65 -0.11 -5.61
N ARG A 107 -24.36 -1.23 -4.96
CA ARG A 107 -25.21 -2.43 -5.03
C ARG A 107 -26.58 -2.18 -4.42
N ALA A 108 -26.63 -1.52 -3.27
CA ALA A 108 -27.90 -1.18 -2.62
C ALA A 108 -28.75 -0.30 -3.52
N ASP A 109 -28.15 0.69 -4.18
CA ASP A 109 -28.84 1.60 -5.11
C ASP A 109 -29.40 0.87 -6.34
N LEU A 110 -28.70 -0.17 -6.82
CA LEU A 110 -29.14 -0.94 -7.98
C LEU A 110 -30.26 -1.92 -7.67
N ILE A 111 -30.41 -2.34 -6.43
CA ILE A 111 -31.44 -3.29 -5.98
C ILE A 111 -32.78 -2.58 -5.78
N ASP A 112 -32.76 -1.33 -5.42
CA ASP A 112 -33.98 -0.52 -5.28
C ASP A 112 -34.49 -0.13 -6.66
#